data_b3a0dc0c184dcb629a9b84a642282a57
#
_entry.id   b3a0dc0c184dcb629a9b84a642282a57
#
_cell.length_a   1.000
_cell.length_b   1.000
_cell.length_c   1.000
_cell.angle_alpha   90.00
_cell.angle_beta   90.00
_cell.angle_gamma   90.00
#
_symmetry.space_group_name_H-M   'P 1'
#
loop_
_entity.id
_entity.type
_entity.pdbx_description
1 polymer ?
#
loop_
_entity_poly.entity_id
_entity_poly.type
_entity_poly.pdbx_seq_one_letter_code
_entity_poly.pdbx_strand_id
1 'polypeptide(L)'
;VDSGRISEHGFLADGRSAALVDRAGSVNWWCPARFDAPSVFGRLLDDDAGHWSIRPEGGFTSERSYLDGTLVLRTVFTTDGGSVAVTDALALEPGARGHDIGRRSPRVLARLVEGVSGAVPVRLTYRPRFEYGRVAAYLVAHPGGLDATAGAAKLRLRGDVPLTCGESEATATFTVRAGESYGFALGYAPTYDGGDPVTPDAAATVAEAAAGWRSWAGLHPYQGRYPEPVRRSALVVQGMTYQPSGAIVAAATTSLPEELGGDRNYDYRFVWVRDFSLTLRALWRAACPDEANRQFAWVARAMGRIGNQPVPIMYGVEGERDLTEHRLDHLAGYADSRPVFVGNDAWRQRQTDVLGEVLDAAWLMRHYLDPMDPEVHQLLRALADQAVADWHLPDAGMWEARDAERHYVSSKVQCWTALDRAVRFGPRLGDDADVARWADARDAVRAAVLRRGWNARVGAYTGAFDSPDLDASVLLMPLVGFLPADDPRMRATIDVVEARLSHDGLLRRWDGDPAGFVICSFWLVGCLALAGEVDRAERLFESLAGRVNDLGLFAEQIDQTTGEQLGNFPQAFSHIGLINAAGHLTEATAARRQADADADGRRRATGADRPRQTVPTGTARPEGAR
;
A
#
# COMPACT_ATOMS: atom_id res chain seq x y z
N VAL A 1 -10.00 -8.14 -27.17
CA VAL A 1 -10.82 -7.72 -26.01
C VAL A 1 -9.87 -7.09 -25.04
N ASP A 2 -10.05 -5.83 -24.77
CA ASP A 2 -9.22 -5.02 -23.87
C ASP A 2 -9.32 -5.62 -22.46
N SER A 3 -8.19 -5.93 -21.81
CA SER A 3 -8.13 -6.40 -20.42
C SER A 3 -8.60 -5.34 -19.40
N GLY A 4 -9.06 -4.19 -19.89
CA GLY A 4 -9.47 -3.03 -19.10
C GLY A 4 -8.27 -2.23 -18.57
N ARG A 5 -8.54 -1.00 -18.12
CA ARG A 5 -7.51 -0.15 -17.47
C ARG A 5 -7.15 -0.72 -16.10
N ILE A 6 -5.94 -0.46 -15.62
CA ILE A 6 -5.51 -0.86 -14.28
C ILE A 6 -6.53 -0.38 -13.23
N SER A 7 -6.98 0.87 -13.33
CA SER A 7 -7.99 1.47 -12.45
C SER A 7 -9.39 0.83 -12.53
N GLU A 8 -9.67 0.02 -13.54
CA GLU A 8 -10.96 -0.69 -13.65
C GLU A 8 -11.03 -1.98 -12.85
N HIS A 9 -9.96 -2.34 -12.14
CA HIS A 9 -9.95 -3.55 -11.32
C HIS A 9 -10.34 -3.27 -9.85
N GLY A 10 -11.07 -4.23 -9.26
CA GLY A 10 -11.30 -4.34 -7.83
C GLY A 10 -10.37 -5.40 -7.23
N PHE A 11 -10.01 -5.23 -5.97
CA PHE A 11 -9.07 -6.06 -5.23
C PHE A 11 -9.81 -6.95 -4.24
N LEU A 12 -9.57 -8.25 -4.30
CA LEU A 12 -10.02 -9.23 -3.32
C LEU A 12 -8.79 -9.83 -2.62
N ALA A 13 -8.91 -10.13 -1.34
CA ALA A 13 -7.84 -10.77 -0.58
C ALA A 13 -8.37 -11.70 0.50
N ASP A 14 -7.55 -12.68 0.88
CA ASP A 14 -7.86 -13.65 1.94
C ASP A 14 -6.74 -13.75 2.99
N GLY A 15 -5.76 -12.83 2.97
CA GLY A 15 -4.58 -12.86 3.83
C GLY A 15 -3.51 -13.88 3.41
N ARG A 16 -3.64 -14.53 2.27
CA ARG A 16 -2.66 -15.46 1.68
C ARG A 16 -2.43 -15.19 0.20
N SER A 17 -3.47 -14.77 -0.48
CA SER A 17 -3.50 -14.50 -1.91
C SER A 17 -4.37 -13.30 -2.23
N ALA A 18 -4.29 -12.86 -3.48
CA ALA A 18 -5.09 -11.76 -3.99
C ALA A 18 -5.63 -12.07 -5.39
N ALA A 19 -6.83 -11.55 -5.66
CA ALA A 19 -7.42 -11.58 -6.99
C ALA A 19 -7.87 -10.19 -7.43
N LEU A 20 -7.83 -9.93 -8.74
CA LEU A 20 -8.33 -8.70 -9.34
C LEU A 20 -9.50 -9.01 -10.27
N VAL A 21 -10.59 -8.26 -10.09
CA VAL A 21 -11.84 -8.38 -10.86
C VAL A 21 -12.09 -7.08 -11.59
N ASP A 22 -12.24 -7.14 -12.91
CA ASP A 22 -12.51 -5.95 -13.72
C ASP A 22 -13.98 -5.50 -13.64
N ARG A 23 -14.25 -4.32 -14.20
CA ARG A 23 -15.58 -3.72 -14.26
C ARG A 23 -16.59 -4.55 -15.08
N ALA A 24 -16.11 -5.44 -15.96
CA ALA A 24 -16.93 -6.35 -16.75
C ALA A 24 -17.18 -7.70 -16.07
N GLY A 25 -16.78 -7.88 -14.83
CA GLY A 25 -16.99 -9.10 -14.04
C GLY A 25 -16.04 -10.24 -14.39
N SER A 26 -14.84 -9.94 -14.90
CA SER A 26 -13.79 -10.92 -15.17
C SER A 26 -12.71 -10.88 -14.10
N VAL A 27 -12.39 -12.04 -13.53
CA VAL A 27 -11.18 -12.24 -12.71
C VAL A 27 -10.01 -12.37 -13.66
N ASN A 28 -9.17 -11.34 -13.72
CA ASN A 28 -8.04 -11.24 -14.66
C ASN A 28 -6.69 -11.51 -14.01
N TRP A 29 -6.64 -11.59 -12.68
CA TRP A 29 -5.46 -11.91 -11.91
C TRP A 29 -5.83 -12.74 -10.69
N TRP A 30 -5.13 -13.88 -10.48
CA TRP A 30 -5.20 -14.64 -9.23
C TRP A 30 -4.01 -15.61 -9.10
N CYS A 31 -3.31 -15.52 -7.96
CA CYS A 31 -2.22 -16.41 -7.54
C CYS A 31 -2.68 -17.21 -6.31
N PRO A 32 -3.38 -18.34 -6.45
CA PRO A 32 -4.13 -18.97 -5.36
C PRO A 32 -3.28 -19.58 -4.26
N ALA A 33 -2.06 -19.99 -4.56
CA ALA A 33 -1.21 -20.64 -3.56
C ALA A 33 -0.66 -19.65 -2.53
N ARG A 34 -0.16 -18.49 -3.02
CA ARG A 34 0.49 -17.44 -2.25
C ARG A 34 0.59 -16.19 -3.15
N PHE A 35 0.77 -14.98 -2.60
CA PHE A 35 0.88 -13.73 -3.39
C PHE A 35 1.88 -13.82 -4.55
N ASP A 36 3.07 -14.36 -4.28
CA ASP A 36 4.20 -14.48 -5.22
C ASP A 36 4.24 -15.81 -6.00
N ALA A 37 3.24 -16.68 -5.80
CA ALA A 37 3.12 -17.92 -6.56
C ALA A 37 2.69 -17.66 -8.02
N PRO A 38 2.88 -18.66 -8.93
CA PRO A 38 2.39 -18.57 -10.29
C PRO A 38 0.88 -18.33 -10.36
N SER A 39 0.48 -17.45 -11.28
CA SER A 39 -0.93 -17.16 -11.52
C SER A 39 -1.64 -18.32 -12.24
N VAL A 40 -2.94 -18.45 -11.97
CA VAL A 40 -3.87 -19.32 -12.73
C VAL A 40 -4.80 -18.50 -13.62
N PHE A 41 -4.95 -17.21 -13.33
CA PHE A 41 -5.53 -16.19 -14.18
C PHE A 41 -4.50 -15.07 -14.30
N GLY A 42 -4.08 -14.78 -15.51
CA GLY A 42 -3.04 -13.80 -15.82
C GLY A 42 -3.43 -12.85 -16.95
N ARG A 43 -4.72 -12.77 -17.30
CA ARG A 43 -5.23 -11.94 -18.39
C ARG A 43 -4.82 -10.47 -18.29
N LEU A 44 -4.54 -10.00 -17.09
CA LEU A 44 -4.00 -8.67 -16.83
C LEU A 44 -2.68 -8.41 -17.60
N LEU A 45 -1.88 -9.46 -17.85
CA LEU A 45 -0.59 -9.37 -18.55
C LEU A 45 -0.63 -9.87 -19.99
N ASP A 46 -1.65 -10.70 -20.34
CA ASP A 46 -1.81 -11.22 -21.68
C ASP A 46 -3.23 -11.80 -21.83
N ASP A 47 -3.94 -11.46 -22.90
CA ASP A 47 -5.32 -11.91 -23.13
C ASP A 47 -5.48 -13.44 -23.11
N ASP A 48 -4.42 -14.16 -23.47
CA ASP A 48 -4.39 -15.62 -23.50
C ASP A 48 -3.94 -16.28 -22.17
N ALA A 49 -3.50 -15.48 -21.18
CA ALA A 49 -3.00 -15.98 -19.91
C ALA A 49 -4.08 -16.37 -18.87
N GLY A 50 -5.33 -16.50 -19.31
CA GLY A 50 -6.42 -17.08 -18.53
C GLY A 50 -7.24 -16.07 -17.74
N HIS A 51 -8.55 -16.38 -17.59
CA HIS A 51 -9.50 -15.57 -16.83
C HIS A 51 -10.75 -16.38 -16.43
N TRP A 52 -11.57 -15.77 -15.54
CA TRP A 52 -12.89 -16.29 -15.21
C TRP A 52 -13.91 -15.16 -15.16
N SER A 53 -14.77 -15.08 -16.18
CA SER A 53 -15.79 -14.03 -16.30
C SER A 53 -17.20 -14.54 -16.05
N ILE A 54 -18.02 -13.70 -15.39
CA ILE A 54 -19.47 -13.85 -15.27
C ILE A 54 -20.07 -12.47 -15.53
N ARG A 55 -20.82 -12.35 -16.64
CA ARG A 55 -21.39 -11.07 -17.08
C ARG A 55 -22.64 -11.26 -17.91
N PRO A 56 -23.51 -10.24 -18.05
CA PRO A 56 -24.63 -10.29 -18.98
C PRO A 56 -24.18 -10.55 -20.43
N GLU A 57 -25.03 -11.24 -21.20
CA GLU A 57 -24.91 -11.24 -22.66
C GLU A 57 -25.43 -9.92 -23.23
N GLY A 58 -24.77 -9.39 -24.24
CA GLY A 58 -25.15 -8.11 -24.86
C GLY A 58 -24.57 -6.88 -24.14
N GLY A 59 -25.19 -5.72 -24.38
CA GLY A 59 -24.77 -4.44 -23.81
C GLY A 59 -25.21 -4.30 -22.35
N PHE A 60 -24.34 -3.73 -21.51
CA PHE A 60 -24.63 -3.44 -20.12
C PHE A 60 -23.84 -2.23 -19.62
N THR A 61 -24.32 -1.64 -18.53
CA THR A 61 -23.54 -0.76 -17.65
C THR A 61 -23.26 -1.46 -16.33
N SER A 62 -22.19 -1.05 -15.61
CA SER A 62 -21.86 -1.65 -14.32
C SER A 62 -21.56 -0.60 -13.26
N GLU A 63 -22.04 -0.84 -12.05
CA GLU A 63 -21.71 -0.10 -10.84
C GLU A 63 -21.10 -1.06 -9.83
N ARG A 64 -20.01 -0.60 -9.16
CA ARG A 64 -19.26 -1.44 -8.23
C ARG A 64 -19.14 -0.78 -6.87
N SER A 65 -19.19 -1.60 -5.84
CA SER A 65 -18.85 -1.18 -4.48
C SER A 65 -18.35 -2.37 -3.66
N TYR A 66 -17.54 -2.09 -2.67
CA TYR A 66 -17.31 -3.08 -1.62
C TYR A 66 -18.48 -3.10 -0.64
N LEU A 67 -18.83 -4.26 -0.11
CA LEU A 67 -19.66 -4.32 1.08
C LEU A 67 -18.94 -3.55 2.21
N ASP A 68 -19.71 -2.78 2.96
CA ASP A 68 -19.15 -1.89 3.98
C ASP A 68 -18.22 -2.61 4.96
N GLY A 69 -17.04 -2.01 5.21
CA GLY A 69 -16.00 -2.55 6.07
C GLY A 69 -15.32 -3.83 5.56
N THR A 70 -15.36 -4.12 4.25
CA THR A 70 -14.84 -5.38 3.69
C THR A 70 -13.99 -5.20 2.43
N LEU A 71 -13.37 -6.31 1.97
CA LEU A 71 -12.82 -6.53 0.63
C LEU A 71 -13.70 -7.53 -0.18
N VAL A 72 -14.99 -7.57 0.08
CA VAL A 72 -16.00 -8.32 -0.71
C VAL A 72 -16.60 -7.36 -1.73
N LEU A 73 -16.38 -7.63 -3.02
CA LEU A 73 -16.77 -6.77 -4.12
C LEU A 73 -18.15 -7.14 -4.63
N ARG A 74 -19.04 -6.16 -4.77
CA ARG A 74 -20.34 -6.31 -5.42
C ARG A 74 -20.39 -5.46 -6.69
N THR A 75 -20.62 -6.12 -7.84
CA THR A 75 -20.83 -5.48 -9.15
C THR A 75 -22.28 -5.67 -9.58
N VAL A 76 -22.98 -4.58 -9.84
CA VAL A 76 -24.36 -4.60 -10.37
C VAL A 76 -24.31 -4.26 -11.84
N PHE A 77 -24.76 -5.19 -12.68
CA PHE A 77 -24.90 -5.00 -14.12
C PHE A 77 -26.35 -4.64 -14.47
N THR A 78 -26.53 -3.60 -15.27
CA THR A 78 -27.84 -3.15 -15.75
C THR A 78 -27.90 -3.29 -17.26
N THR A 79 -28.96 -3.96 -17.75
CA THR A 79 -29.27 -4.21 -19.15
C THR A 79 -30.69 -3.74 -19.44
N ASP A 80 -31.10 -3.74 -20.72
CA ASP A 80 -32.49 -3.47 -21.11
C ASP A 80 -33.51 -4.49 -20.54
N GLY A 81 -33.05 -5.72 -20.22
CA GLY A 81 -33.86 -6.79 -19.67
C GLY A 81 -34.02 -6.80 -18.15
N GLY A 82 -33.24 -6.00 -17.43
CA GLY A 82 -33.18 -5.97 -15.97
C GLY A 82 -31.77 -5.80 -15.43
N SER A 83 -31.60 -6.09 -14.13
CA SER A 83 -30.31 -5.96 -13.45
C SER A 83 -29.95 -7.26 -12.71
N VAL A 84 -28.66 -7.59 -12.73
CA VAL A 84 -28.06 -8.73 -12.02
C VAL A 84 -26.84 -8.26 -11.23
N ALA A 85 -26.67 -8.77 -10.03
CA ALA A 85 -25.49 -8.50 -9.20
C ALA A 85 -24.58 -9.72 -9.18
N VAL A 86 -23.27 -9.50 -9.22
CA VAL A 86 -22.23 -10.51 -8.92
C VAL A 86 -21.48 -10.04 -7.69
N THR A 87 -21.46 -10.88 -6.65
CA THR A 87 -20.72 -10.62 -5.41
C THR A 87 -19.53 -11.58 -5.33
N ASP A 88 -18.32 -11.03 -5.31
CA ASP A 88 -17.05 -11.73 -5.38
C ASP A 88 -16.31 -11.68 -4.04
N ALA A 89 -15.80 -12.81 -3.57
CA ALA A 89 -15.01 -12.88 -2.35
C ALA A 89 -13.93 -13.96 -2.43
N LEU A 90 -12.73 -13.67 -1.93
CA LEU A 90 -11.80 -14.71 -1.49
C LEU A 90 -12.20 -15.18 -0.10
N ALA A 91 -12.28 -16.50 0.09
CA ALA A 91 -12.78 -17.12 1.30
C ALA A 91 -11.81 -16.94 2.47
N LEU A 92 -12.33 -16.49 3.59
CA LEU A 92 -11.65 -16.59 4.89
C LEU A 92 -11.98 -17.95 5.54
N GLU A 93 -11.14 -18.39 6.48
CA GLU A 93 -11.44 -19.60 7.25
C GLU A 93 -12.73 -19.45 8.06
N PRO A 94 -13.60 -20.48 8.08
CA PRO A 94 -14.88 -20.42 8.79
C PRO A 94 -14.71 -20.09 10.28
N GLY A 95 -15.44 -19.10 10.77
CA GLY A 95 -15.43 -18.68 12.17
C GLY A 95 -14.26 -17.78 12.58
N ALA A 96 -13.30 -17.52 11.71
CA ALA A 96 -12.20 -16.59 12.02
C ALA A 96 -12.72 -15.15 12.12
N ARG A 97 -12.27 -14.44 13.16
CA ARG A 97 -12.67 -13.05 13.44
C ARG A 97 -11.49 -12.22 13.93
N GLY A 98 -11.61 -10.91 13.76
CA GLY A 98 -10.62 -9.95 14.22
C GLY A 98 -9.23 -10.24 13.62
N HIS A 99 -8.21 -10.30 14.46
CA HIS A 99 -6.83 -10.52 14.05
C HIS A 99 -6.51 -11.96 13.57
N ASP A 100 -7.46 -12.88 13.65
CA ASP A 100 -7.26 -14.27 13.22
C ASP A 100 -7.67 -14.53 11.78
N ILE A 101 -8.33 -13.57 11.10
CA ILE A 101 -8.72 -13.71 9.70
C ILE A 101 -7.50 -13.91 8.79
N GLY A 102 -7.62 -14.79 7.81
CA GLY A 102 -6.60 -14.97 6.76
C GLY A 102 -5.44 -15.90 7.13
N ARG A 103 -5.35 -16.39 8.37
CA ARG A 103 -4.24 -17.27 8.80
C ARG A 103 -4.26 -18.64 8.12
N ARG A 104 -5.45 -19.17 7.89
CA ARG A 104 -5.68 -20.51 7.32
C ARG A 104 -6.76 -20.50 6.24
N SER A 105 -6.80 -19.43 5.45
CA SER A 105 -7.74 -19.28 4.34
C SER A 105 -7.70 -20.47 3.40
N PRO A 106 -8.86 -20.97 2.94
CA PRO A 106 -8.95 -22.25 2.22
C PRO A 106 -8.53 -22.17 0.74
N ARG A 107 -8.09 -21.00 0.24
CA ARG A 107 -7.71 -20.76 -1.16
C ARG A 107 -8.91 -20.99 -2.10
N VAL A 108 -10.02 -20.33 -1.80
CA VAL A 108 -11.28 -20.42 -2.56
C VAL A 108 -11.70 -19.04 -3.01
N LEU A 109 -12.03 -18.91 -4.28
CA LEU A 109 -12.70 -17.76 -4.85
C LEU A 109 -14.19 -18.09 -5.03
N ALA A 110 -15.06 -17.38 -4.31
CA ALA A 110 -16.52 -17.53 -4.39
C ALA A 110 -17.13 -16.36 -5.17
N ARG A 111 -18.10 -16.69 -6.02
CA ARG A 111 -18.87 -15.73 -6.82
C ARG A 111 -20.36 -16.04 -6.69
N LEU A 112 -21.15 -15.10 -6.20
CA LEU A 112 -22.61 -15.20 -6.03
C LEU A 112 -23.29 -14.29 -7.04
N VAL A 113 -24.14 -14.87 -7.89
CA VAL A 113 -24.93 -14.15 -8.91
C VAL A 113 -26.36 -14.04 -8.42
N GLU A 114 -26.92 -12.84 -8.36
CA GLU A 114 -28.26 -12.57 -7.83
C GLU A 114 -29.07 -11.72 -8.80
N GLY A 115 -30.28 -12.14 -9.12
CA GLY A 115 -31.21 -11.36 -9.90
C GLY A 115 -31.81 -10.21 -9.11
N VAL A 116 -31.51 -8.97 -9.51
CA VAL A 116 -31.99 -7.76 -8.85
C VAL A 116 -33.36 -7.33 -9.42
N SER A 117 -33.49 -7.32 -10.74
CA SER A 117 -34.76 -6.99 -11.42
C SER A 117 -34.82 -7.66 -12.80
N GLY A 118 -36.05 -7.89 -13.32
CA GLY A 118 -36.27 -8.42 -14.65
C GLY A 118 -35.73 -9.84 -14.86
N ALA A 119 -35.22 -10.10 -16.07
CA ALA A 119 -34.59 -11.37 -16.45
C ALA A 119 -33.38 -11.08 -17.35
N VAL A 120 -32.18 -11.44 -16.90
CA VAL A 120 -30.93 -11.12 -17.55
C VAL A 120 -30.25 -12.41 -18.02
N PRO A 121 -30.00 -12.59 -19.33
CA PRO A 121 -29.12 -13.64 -19.82
C PRO A 121 -27.67 -13.37 -19.37
N VAL A 122 -27.05 -14.34 -18.74
CA VAL A 122 -25.69 -14.27 -18.19
C VAL A 122 -24.81 -15.33 -18.84
N ARG A 123 -23.60 -14.96 -19.22
CA ARG A 123 -22.57 -15.86 -19.72
C ARG A 123 -21.43 -16.00 -18.72
N LEU A 124 -21.09 -17.24 -18.41
CA LEU A 124 -19.89 -17.62 -17.68
C LEU A 124 -18.85 -18.14 -18.68
N THR A 125 -17.60 -17.69 -18.55
CA THR A 125 -16.43 -18.23 -19.26
C THR A 125 -15.34 -18.52 -18.24
N TYR A 126 -14.88 -19.77 -18.17
CA TYR A 126 -13.81 -20.22 -17.30
C TYR A 126 -12.67 -20.78 -18.15
N ARG A 127 -11.56 -20.04 -18.19
CA ARG A 127 -10.37 -20.36 -18.97
C ARG A 127 -9.11 -20.28 -18.10
N PRO A 128 -8.84 -21.29 -17.26
CA PRO A 128 -7.63 -21.30 -16.44
C PRO A 128 -6.39 -21.55 -17.29
N ARG A 129 -5.30 -20.87 -16.93
CA ARG A 129 -3.97 -21.02 -17.51
C ARG A 129 -2.96 -21.02 -16.39
N PHE A 130 -2.28 -22.12 -16.21
CA PHE A 130 -1.30 -22.27 -15.14
C PHE A 130 0.05 -21.69 -15.53
N GLU A 131 0.92 -21.49 -14.52
CA GLU A 131 2.29 -21.02 -14.70
C GLU A 131 2.35 -19.73 -15.55
N TYR A 132 1.57 -18.73 -15.16
CA TYR A 132 1.48 -17.44 -15.87
C TYR A 132 1.09 -17.58 -17.34
N GLY A 133 0.12 -18.45 -17.64
CA GLY A 133 -0.35 -18.67 -19.01
C GLY A 133 0.39 -19.72 -19.82
N ARG A 134 1.52 -20.25 -19.33
CA ARG A 134 2.34 -21.24 -20.08
C ARG A 134 1.65 -22.55 -20.32
N VAL A 135 0.81 -23.00 -19.38
CA VAL A 135 0.23 -24.34 -19.41
C VAL A 135 -1.27 -24.27 -19.47
N ALA A 136 -1.84 -24.80 -20.55
CA ALA A 136 -3.28 -24.98 -20.68
C ALA A 136 -3.75 -26.04 -19.68
N ALA A 137 -4.92 -25.82 -19.08
CA ALA A 137 -5.51 -26.76 -18.15
C ALA A 137 -6.07 -27.99 -18.87
N TYR A 138 -5.88 -29.18 -18.28
CA TYR A 138 -6.66 -30.37 -18.62
C TYR A 138 -7.95 -30.35 -17.83
N LEU A 139 -9.10 -30.27 -18.53
CA LEU A 139 -10.42 -30.13 -17.92
C LEU A 139 -11.13 -31.50 -17.83
N VAL A 140 -11.66 -31.82 -16.65
CA VAL A 140 -12.45 -33.03 -16.41
C VAL A 140 -13.76 -32.66 -15.75
N ALA A 141 -14.87 -32.85 -16.47
CA ALA A 141 -16.20 -32.63 -15.92
C ALA A 141 -16.62 -33.77 -14.98
N HIS A 142 -17.33 -33.42 -13.92
CA HIS A 142 -17.95 -34.35 -12.98
C HIS A 142 -19.31 -33.80 -12.49
N PRO A 143 -20.15 -34.60 -11.81
CA PRO A 143 -21.41 -34.10 -11.28
C PRO A 143 -21.20 -32.88 -10.35
N GLY A 144 -21.83 -31.76 -10.71
CA GLY A 144 -21.75 -30.50 -9.94
C GLY A 144 -20.57 -29.59 -10.22
N GLY A 145 -19.73 -29.89 -11.24
CA GLY A 145 -18.61 -29.01 -11.60
C GLY A 145 -17.56 -29.61 -12.52
N LEU A 146 -16.34 -29.09 -12.43
CA LEU A 146 -15.20 -29.59 -13.19
C LEU A 146 -13.88 -29.40 -12.43
N ASP A 147 -12.94 -30.27 -12.68
CA ASP A 147 -11.55 -30.15 -12.28
C ASP A 147 -10.70 -29.61 -13.44
N ALA A 148 -9.76 -28.72 -13.14
CA ALA A 148 -8.73 -28.24 -14.04
C ALA A 148 -7.36 -28.57 -13.43
N THR A 149 -6.51 -29.30 -14.15
CA THR A 149 -5.22 -29.73 -13.62
C THR A 149 -4.10 -29.40 -14.59
N ALA A 150 -2.98 -28.93 -14.05
CA ALA A 150 -1.72 -28.79 -14.77
C ALA A 150 -0.54 -28.83 -13.79
N GLY A 151 0.45 -29.69 -14.07
CA GLY A 151 1.66 -29.81 -13.26
C GLY A 151 1.35 -30.08 -11.78
N ALA A 152 1.86 -29.20 -10.92
CA ALA A 152 1.71 -29.31 -9.47
C ALA A 152 0.43 -28.66 -8.90
N ALA A 153 -0.50 -28.24 -9.75
CA ALA A 153 -1.67 -27.48 -9.34
C ALA A 153 -2.99 -28.11 -9.84
N LYS A 154 -4.01 -28.06 -8.98
CA LYS A 154 -5.38 -28.48 -9.29
C LYS A 154 -6.36 -27.40 -8.83
N LEU A 155 -7.27 -27.07 -9.73
CA LEU A 155 -8.44 -26.23 -9.45
C LEU A 155 -9.71 -27.10 -9.54
N ARG A 156 -10.69 -26.82 -8.68
CA ARG A 156 -12.03 -27.39 -8.77
C ARG A 156 -13.06 -26.28 -8.80
N LEU A 157 -13.79 -26.18 -9.90
CA LEU A 157 -14.94 -25.29 -10.03
C LEU A 157 -16.23 -26.06 -9.77
N ARG A 158 -16.99 -25.62 -8.75
CA ARG A 158 -18.36 -26.07 -8.48
C ARG A 158 -19.31 -24.92 -8.80
N GLY A 159 -20.48 -25.22 -9.36
CA GLY A 159 -21.50 -24.23 -9.67
C GLY A 159 -22.90 -24.81 -9.77
N ASP A 160 -23.90 -23.94 -9.63
CA ASP A 160 -25.32 -24.31 -9.65
C ASP A 160 -25.87 -24.49 -11.07
N VAL A 161 -25.07 -24.23 -12.10
CA VAL A 161 -25.43 -24.44 -13.51
C VAL A 161 -24.49 -25.41 -14.19
N PRO A 162 -25.01 -26.23 -15.15
CA PRO A 162 -24.15 -27.11 -15.94
C PRO A 162 -23.15 -26.33 -16.77
N LEU A 163 -21.90 -26.81 -16.82
CA LEU A 163 -20.84 -26.24 -17.63
C LEU A 163 -20.61 -27.09 -18.89
N THR A 164 -20.48 -26.44 -20.03
CA THR A 164 -20.05 -27.07 -21.28
C THR A 164 -18.53 -26.98 -21.36
N CYS A 165 -17.86 -28.12 -21.27
CA CYS A 165 -16.40 -28.22 -21.37
C CYS A 165 -15.95 -28.30 -22.81
N GLY A 166 -15.08 -27.37 -23.22
CA GLY A 166 -14.22 -27.49 -24.39
C GLY A 166 -12.89 -28.12 -24.01
N GLU A 167 -11.88 -27.98 -24.87
CA GLU A 167 -10.55 -28.58 -24.69
C GLU A 167 -9.82 -27.97 -23.47
N SER A 168 -9.87 -26.65 -23.32
CA SER A 168 -9.17 -25.93 -22.23
C SER A 168 -9.95 -24.72 -21.72
N GLU A 169 -11.24 -24.70 -21.96
CA GLU A 169 -12.19 -23.65 -21.54
C GLU A 169 -13.54 -24.32 -21.22
N ALA A 170 -14.25 -23.79 -20.25
CA ALA A 170 -15.63 -24.18 -19.97
C ALA A 170 -16.54 -22.95 -19.96
N THR A 171 -17.76 -23.12 -20.48
CA THR A 171 -18.73 -22.04 -20.60
C THR A 171 -20.10 -22.49 -20.07
N ALA A 172 -20.90 -21.51 -19.65
CA ALA A 172 -22.33 -21.66 -19.41
C ALA A 172 -23.07 -20.40 -19.82
N THR A 173 -24.33 -20.56 -20.30
CA THR A 173 -25.28 -19.47 -20.50
C THR A 173 -26.55 -19.83 -19.76
N PHE A 174 -27.04 -18.90 -18.93
CA PHE A 174 -28.22 -19.08 -18.11
C PHE A 174 -28.94 -17.74 -17.89
N THR A 175 -30.24 -17.80 -17.64
CA THR A 175 -30.99 -16.58 -17.37
C THR A 175 -31.25 -16.45 -15.88
N VAL A 176 -30.90 -15.28 -15.32
CA VAL A 176 -31.12 -14.92 -13.93
C VAL A 176 -32.32 -14.02 -13.82
N ARG A 177 -33.36 -14.46 -13.09
CA ARG A 177 -34.56 -13.66 -12.84
C ARG A 177 -34.53 -12.99 -11.48
N ALA A 178 -35.25 -11.92 -11.32
CA ALA A 178 -35.38 -11.23 -10.04
C ALA A 178 -35.70 -12.21 -8.89
N GLY A 179 -34.86 -12.19 -7.85
CA GLY A 179 -34.99 -13.08 -6.68
C GLY A 179 -34.32 -14.45 -6.83
N GLU A 180 -33.85 -14.84 -8.02
CA GLU A 180 -33.03 -16.05 -8.20
C GLU A 180 -31.57 -15.78 -7.84
N SER A 181 -30.85 -16.82 -7.36
CA SER A 181 -29.43 -16.78 -7.10
C SER A 181 -28.72 -18.04 -7.58
N TYR A 182 -27.47 -17.89 -8.00
CA TYR A 182 -26.59 -18.95 -8.49
C TYR A 182 -25.21 -18.77 -7.88
N GLY A 183 -24.68 -19.82 -7.24
CA GLY A 183 -23.39 -19.82 -6.58
C GLY A 183 -22.32 -20.55 -7.39
N PHE A 184 -21.11 -20.02 -7.34
CA PHE A 184 -19.92 -20.64 -7.92
C PHE A 184 -18.76 -20.55 -6.93
N ALA A 185 -18.04 -21.67 -6.72
CA ALA A 185 -16.87 -21.72 -5.86
C ALA A 185 -15.72 -22.39 -6.61
N LEU A 186 -14.58 -21.69 -6.70
CA LEU A 186 -13.33 -22.18 -7.31
C LEU A 186 -12.29 -22.40 -6.21
N GLY A 187 -12.01 -23.66 -5.89
CA GLY A 187 -10.99 -24.07 -4.94
C GLY A 187 -9.66 -24.42 -5.62
N TYR A 188 -8.57 -24.20 -4.90
CA TYR A 188 -7.20 -24.58 -5.30
C TYR A 188 -6.57 -25.54 -4.30
N ALA A 189 -5.84 -26.53 -4.79
CA ALA A 189 -4.93 -27.36 -4.00
C ALA A 189 -3.68 -27.73 -4.82
N PRO A 190 -2.50 -27.84 -4.18
CA PRO A 190 -1.34 -28.44 -4.82
C PRO A 190 -1.54 -29.96 -4.95
N THR A 191 -1.06 -30.56 -6.06
CA THR A 191 -1.24 -31.98 -6.31
C THR A 191 -0.34 -32.87 -5.44
N TYR A 192 0.77 -32.32 -4.95
CA TYR A 192 1.75 -33.06 -4.13
C TYR A 192 1.32 -33.25 -2.67
N ASP A 193 0.35 -32.49 -2.17
CA ASP A 193 -0.18 -32.62 -0.80
C ASP A 193 -1.23 -33.74 -0.69
N GLY A 194 -1.65 -34.35 -1.81
CA GLY A 194 -2.66 -35.38 -1.86
C GLY A 194 -4.07 -34.94 -1.48
N GLY A 195 -4.28 -33.64 -1.25
CA GLY A 195 -5.58 -33.05 -0.94
C GLY A 195 -6.34 -32.63 -2.19
N ASP A 196 -7.68 -32.72 -2.13
CA ASP A 196 -8.55 -32.15 -3.15
C ASP A 196 -8.91 -30.68 -2.82
N PRO A 197 -9.07 -29.82 -3.84
CA PRO A 197 -9.59 -28.47 -3.62
C PRO A 197 -10.96 -28.49 -2.94
N VAL A 198 -11.13 -27.67 -1.90
CA VAL A 198 -12.44 -27.51 -1.24
C VAL A 198 -13.30 -26.53 -2.04
N THR A 199 -14.60 -26.79 -2.13
CA THR A 199 -15.57 -25.93 -2.83
C THR A 199 -16.81 -25.79 -1.97
N PRO A 200 -16.78 -24.91 -0.95
CA PRO A 200 -17.92 -24.66 -0.07
C PRO A 200 -19.08 -23.99 -0.82
N ASP A 201 -20.22 -23.87 -0.15
CA ASP A 201 -21.34 -23.08 -0.66
C ASP A 201 -20.92 -21.62 -0.88
N ALA A 202 -21.21 -21.07 -2.06
CA ALA A 202 -20.74 -19.74 -2.44
C ALA A 202 -21.40 -18.63 -1.62
N ALA A 203 -22.72 -18.71 -1.37
CA ALA A 203 -23.45 -17.70 -0.60
C ALA A 203 -22.97 -17.67 0.86
N ALA A 204 -22.79 -18.84 1.48
CA ALA A 204 -22.24 -18.95 2.83
C ALA A 204 -20.81 -18.43 2.89
N THR A 205 -19.98 -18.70 1.86
CA THR A 205 -18.60 -18.22 1.77
C THR A 205 -18.51 -16.70 1.67
N VAL A 206 -19.34 -16.08 0.82
CA VAL A 206 -19.42 -14.62 0.68
C VAL A 206 -19.86 -13.98 2.01
N ALA A 207 -20.89 -14.54 2.65
CA ALA A 207 -21.38 -14.04 3.94
C ALA A 207 -20.32 -14.15 5.04
N GLU A 208 -19.59 -15.26 5.09
CA GLU A 208 -18.54 -15.51 6.09
C GLU A 208 -17.33 -14.60 5.86
N ALA A 209 -16.89 -14.43 4.60
CA ALA A 209 -15.82 -13.47 4.27
C ALA A 209 -16.22 -12.04 4.67
N ALA A 210 -17.46 -11.61 4.38
CA ALA A 210 -17.93 -10.30 4.80
C ALA A 210 -17.96 -10.14 6.32
N ALA A 211 -18.41 -11.16 7.06
CA ALA A 211 -18.43 -11.16 8.52
C ALA A 211 -17.01 -11.10 9.11
N GLY A 212 -16.07 -11.85 8.54
CA GLY A 212 -14.66 -11.84 8.92
C GLY A 212 -14.03 -10.45 8.76
N TRP A 213 -14.14 -9.86 7.58
CA TRP A 213 -13.61 -8.51 7.29
C TRP A 213 -14.22 -7.44 8.20
N ARG A 214 -15.55 -7.43 8.38
CA ARG A 214 -16.24 -6.49 9.29
C ARG A 214 -15.77 -6.64 10.73
N SER A 215 -15.52 -7.86 11.18
CA SER A 215 -15.01 -8.10 12.53
C SER A 215 -13.61 -7.51 12.73
N TRP A 216 -12.75 -7.57 11.71
CA TRP A 216 -11.44 -6.92 11.73
C TRP A 216 -11.58 -5.39 11.69
N ALA A 217 -12.35 -4.86 10.73
CA ALA A 217 -12.55 -3.41 10.59
C ALA A 217 -13.14 -2.77 11.87
N GLY A 218 -14.01 -3.50 12.58
CA GLY A 218 -14.62 -3.06 13.83
C GLY A 218 -13.64 -2.95 15.02
N LEU A 219 -12.46 -3.58 14.95
CA LEU A 219 -11.41 -3.45 15.97
C LEU A 219 -10.59 -2.16 15.82
N HIS A 220 -10.70 -1.48 14.70
CA HIS A 220 -9.84 -0.35 14.33
C HIS A 220 -10.65 0.97 14.20
N PRO A 221 -11.04 1.58 15.35
CA PRO A 221 -11.88 2.78 15.35
C PRO A 221 -11.06 4.04 15.05
N TYR A 222 -10.63 4.22 13.81
CA TYR A 222 -9.94 5.43 13.40
C TYR A 222 -10.86 6.66 13.56
N GLN A 223 -10.37 7.68 14.29
CA GLN A 223 -11.11 8.91 14.60
C GLN A 223 -10.43 10.18 14.09
N GLY A 224 -9.37 10.05 13.28
CA GLY A 224 -8.70 11.17 12.65
C GLY A 224 -9.49 11.77 11.49
N ARG A 225 -8.87 12.71 10.80
CA ARG A 225 -9.44 13.30 9.57
C ARG A 225 -9.49 12.27 8.44
N TYR A 226 -10.43 12.45 7.53
CA TYR A 226 -10.62 11.60 6.35
C TYR A 226 -10.83 10.11 6.69
N PRO A 227 -11.83 9.77 7.55
CA PRO A 227 -11.98 8.40 8.06
C PRO A 227 -12.23 7.36 6.96
N GLU A 228 -13.02 7.68 5.93
CA GLU A 228 -13.35 6.71 4.87
C GLU A 228 -12.14 6.34 4.01
N PRO A 229 -11.36 7.30 3.45
CA PRO A 229 -10.12 6.97 2.73
C PRO A 229 -9.11 6.21 3.58
N VAL A 230 -8.94 6.56 4.87
CA VAL A 230 -8.02 5.88 5.79
C VAL A 230 -8.48 4.45 6.08
N ARG A 231 -9.77 4.22 6.37
CA ARG A 231 -10.31 2.87 6.59
C ARG A 231 -10.18 1.98 5.35
N ARG A 232 -10.49 2.52 4.16
CA ARG A 232 -10.29 1.80 2.89
C ARG A 232 -8.82 1.44 2.70
N SER A 233 -7.91 2.38 2.89
CA SER A 233 -6.47 2.14 2.78
C SER A 233 -5.97 1.11 3.81
N ALA A 234 -6.47 1.15 5.05
CA ALA A 234 -6.13 0.16 6.06
C ALA A 234 -6.59 -1.26 5.67
N LEU A 235 -7.81 -1.40 5.10
CA LEU A 235 -8.31 -2.68 4.56
C LEU A 235 -7.43 -3.19 3.41
N VAL A 236 -6.97 -2.30 2.51
CA VAL A 236 -6.09 -2.68 1.40
C VAL A 236 -4.74 -3.16 1.93
N VAL A 237 -4.11 -2.44 2.88
CA VAL A 237 -2.84 -2.86 3.50
C VAL A 237 -3.01 -4.19 4.25
N GLN A 238 -4.12 -4.38 4.98
CA GLN A 238 -4.45 -5.65 5.61
C GLN A 238 -4.64 -6.77 4.58
N GLY A 239 -5.30 -6.48 3.45
CA GLY A 239 -5.48 -7.43 2.35
C GLY A 239 -4.16 -7.87 1.70
N MET A 240 -3.13 -7.00 1.71
CA MET A 240 -1.78 -7.32 1.23
C MET A 240 -0.88 -7.96 2.30
N THR A 241 -1.40 -8.17 3.52
CA THR A 241 -0.67 -8.86 4.58
C THR A 241 -0.76 -10.37 4.40
N TYR A 242 0.39 -11.03 4.25
CA TYR A 242 0.47 -12.49 4.31
C TYR A 242 0.35 -12.94 5.76
N GLN A 243 -0.86 -13.29 6.16
CA GLN A 243 -1.23 -13.53 7.57
C GLN A 243 -0.44 -14.64 8.28
N PRO A 244 0.00 -15.72 7.60
CA PRO A 244 0.82 -16.75 8.25
C PRO A 244 2.14 -16.23 8.81
N SER A 245 2.75 -15.23 8.19
CA SER A 245 4.03 -14.68 8.65
C SER A 245 3.92 -13.27 9.25
N GLY A 246 2.95 -12.46 8.81
CA GLY A 246 2.81 -11.03 9.10
C GLY A 246 3.54 -10.12 8.11
N ALA A 247 4.08 -10.69 7.03
CA ALA A 247 4.72 -9.95 5.94
C ALA A 247 3.69 -9.14 5.12
N ILE A 248 4.05 -7.94 4.67
CA ILE A 248 3.21 -7.11 3.80
C ILE A 248 3.89 -6.96 2.46
N VAL A 249 3.24 -7.43 1.38
CA VAL A 249 3.78 -7.29 0.02
C VAL A 249 3.59 -5.85 -0.49
N ALA A 250 4.51 -5.38 -1.33
CA ALA A 250 4.44 -4.03 -1.87
C ALA A 250 3.24 -3.84 -2.82
N ALA A 251 2.88 -4.87 -3.61
CA ALA A 251 1.66 -4.87 -4.42
C ALA A 251 1.16 -6.30 -4.65
N ALA A 252 -0.09 -6.43 -5.10
CA ALA A 252 -0.70 -7.73 -5.40
C ALA A 252 -0.33 -8.28 -6.79
N THR A 253 0.34 -7.50 -7.62
CA THR A 253 0.65 -7.81 -9.03
C THR A 253 2.13 -7.78 -9.32
N THR A 254 2.49 -8.32 -10.48
CA THR A 254 3.80 -8.13 -11.12
C THR A 254 3.66 -7.45 -12.46
N SER A 255 4.69 -6.77 -12.87
CA SER A 255 4.95 -6.34 -14.26
C SER A 255 3.89 -5.45 -14.89
N LEU A 256 3.11 -4.75 -14.07
CA LEU A 256 2.35 -3.62 -14.58
C LEU A 256 3.28 -2.43 -14.80
N PRO A 257 3.19 -1.74 -15.96
CA PRO A 257 4.20 -0.78 -16.37
C PRO A 257 4.10 0.56 -15.63
N GLU A 258 5.25 1.14 -15.31
CA GLU A 258 5.36 2.54 -14.88
C GLU A 258 5.11 3.52 -16.05
N GLU A 259 5.32 3.06 -17.29
CA GLU A 259 5.08 3.79 -18.54
C GLU A 259 4.54 2.82 -19.58
N LEU A 260 3.42 3.15 -20.23
CA LEU A 260 2.82 2.29 -21.25
C LEU A 260 3.79 2.06 -22.43
N GLY A 261 4.03 0.79 -22.76
CA GLY A 261 5.02 0.38 -23.75
C GLY A 261 6.48 0.45 -23.28
N GLY A 262 6.72 0.82 -22.01
CA GLY A 262 8.04 0.91 -21.40
C GLY A 262 8.57 -0.44 -20.89
N ASP A 263 9.79 -0.41 -20.35
CA ASP A 263 10.53 -1.59 -19.87
C ASP A 263 10.66 -1.67 -18.34
N ARG A 264 10.14 -0.68 -17.60
CA ARG A 264 10.11 -0.65 -16.14
C ARG A 264 8.88 -1.39 -15.59
N ASN A 265 8.96 -2.74 -15.62
CA ASN A 265 7.86 -3.65 -15.33
C ASN A 265 8.31 -4.66 -14.27
N TYR A 266 8.34 -4.26 -12.99
CA TYR A 266 8.95 -5.05 -11.91
C TYR A 266 7.94 -5.91 -11.14
N ASP A 267 8.42 -6.96 -10.47
CA ASP A 267 7.60 -7.78 -9.58
C ASP A 267 7.58 -7.18 -8.17
N TYR A 268 6.39 -6.80 -7.69
CA TYR A 268 6.18 -6.16 -6.38
C TYR A 268 5.48 -7.07 -5.36
N ARG A 269 5.37 -8.36 -5.63
CA ARG A 269 4.73 -9.32 -4.71
C ARG A 269 5.65 -9.77 -3.57
N PHE A 270 6.66 -8.97 -3.25
CA PHE A 270 7.66 -9.17 -2.21
C PHE A 270 7.58 -8.08 -1.14
N VAL A 271 8.39 -8.23 -0.09
CA VAL A 271 8.40 -7.36 1.08
C VAL A 271 9.68 -6.52 1.07
N TRP A 272 9.54 -5.20 0.93
CA TRP A 272 10.66 -4.26 1.03
C TRP A 272 10.87 -3.80 2.45
N VAL A 273 12.13 -3.82 2.90
CA VAL A 273 12.52 -3.29 4.21
C VAL A 273 12.40 -1.76 4.26
N ARG A 274 12.63 -1.08 3.13
CA ARG A 274 12.47 0.39 2.98
C ARG A 274 11.08 0.89 3.38
N ASP A 275 10.04 0.13 3.05
CA ASP A 275 8.65 0.54 3.32
C ASP A 275 8.27 0.38 4.80
N PHE A 276 9.15 -0.19 5.61
CA PHE A 276 8.82 -0.75 6.92
C PHE A 276 8.41 0.30 7.95
N SER A 277 9.22 1.36 8.17
CA SER A 277 8.86 2.36 9.19
C SER A 277 7.61 3.16 8.80
N LEU A 278 7.47 3.47 7.51
CA LEU A 278 6.30 4.16 6.99
C LEU A 278 5.04 3.30 7.13
N THR A 279 5.15 1.99 6.91
CA THR A 279 4.05 1.03 7.09
C THR A 279 3.64 0.92 8.55
N LEU A 280 4.60 0.76 9.47
CA LEU A 280 4.30 0.69 10.91
C LEU A 280 3.63 1.98 11.40
N ARG A 281 4.12 3.13 10.95
CA ARG A 281 3.53 4.43 11.28
C ARG A 281 2.09 4.54 10.74
N ALA A 282 1.83 4.07 9.52
CA ALA A 282 0.51 4.06 8.92
C ALA A 282 -0.45 3.14 9.67
N LEU A 283 -0.04 1.90 9.96
CA LEU A 283 -0.84 0.95 10.74
C LEU A 283 -1.16 1.51 12.13
N TRP A 284 -0.18 2.12 12.79
CA TRP A 284 -0.39 2.75 14.09
C TRP A 284 -1.42 3.90 14.02
N ARG A 285 -1.29 4.78 13.01
CA ARG A 285 -2.21 5.88 12.78
C ARG A 285 -3.62 5.41 12.41
N ALA A 286 -3.71 4.31 11.66
CA ALA A 286 -4.99 3.68 11.31
C ALA A 286 -5.62 2.87 12.46
N ALA A 287 -5.05 2.92 13.67
CA ALA A 287 -5.48 2.18 14.85
C ALA A 287 -5.33 0.64 14.71
N CYS A 288 -4.27 0.18 14.03
CA CYS A 288 -3.94 -1.24 13.80
C CYS A 288 -2.64 -1.66 14.53
N PRO A 289 -2.54 -1.58 15.85
CA PRO A 289 -1.28 -1.82 16.57
C PRO A 289 -0.84 -3.29 16.55
N ASP A 290 -1.78 -4.24 16.52
CA ASP A 290 -1.45 -5.68 16.50
C ASP A 290 -0.81 -6.08 15.15
N GLU A 291 -1.29 -5.52 14.05
CA GLU A 291 -0.72 -5.69 12.71
C GLU A 291 0.69 -5.09 12.65
N ALA A 292 0.91 -3.90 13.22
CA ALA A 292 2.22 -3.29 13.33
C ALA A 292 3.19 -4.17 14.14
N ASN A 293 2.76 -4.73 15.28
CA ASN A 293 3.54 -5.65 16.10
C ASN A 293 3.92 -6.93 15.33
N ARG A 294 2.98 -7.51 14.59
CA ARG A 294 3.25 -8.73 13.78
C ARG A 294 4.27 -8.48 12.68
N GLN A 295 4.13 -7.36 11.97
CA GLN A 295 5.07 -6.99 10.93
C GLN A 295 6.46 -6.73 11.50
N PHE A 296 6.56 -6.02 12.64
CA PHE A 296 7.85 -5.80 13.31
C PHE A 296 8.50 -7.14 13.70
N ALA A 297 7.75 -8.03 14.33
CA ALA A 297 8.26 -9.34 14.72
C ALA A 297 8.70 -10.18 13.51
N TRP A 298 8.01 -10.04 12.36
CA TRP A 298 8.42 -10.73 11.13
C TRP A 298 9.75 -10.17 10.60
N VAL A 299 9.91 -8.85 10.47
CA VAL A 299 11.15 -8.22 10.01
C VAL A 299 12.30 -8.58 10.94
N ALA A 300 12.11 -8.50 12.26
CA ALA A 300 13.14 -8.86 13.23
C ALA A 300 13.62 -10.31 13.05
N ARG A 301 12.71 -11.27 12.82
CA ARG A 301 13.06 -12.67 12.53
C ARG A 301 13.74 -12.85 11.18
N ALA A 302 13.25 -12.18 10.12
CA ALA A 302 13.82 -12.28 8.78
C ALA A 302 15.27 -11.72 8.74
N MET A 303 15.50 -10.64 9.48
CA MET A 303 16.80 -9.96 9.57
C MET A 303 17.73 -10.53 10.66
N GLY A 304 17.22 -11.11 11.74
CA GLY A 304 18.00 -11.57 12.90
C GLY A 304 19.07 -12.61 12.60
N ARG A 305 19.09 -13.17 11.38
CA ARG A 305 20.07 -14.18 10.91
C ARG A 305 21.16 -13.61 10.00
N ILE A 306 21.29 -12.28 9.91
CA ILE A 306 22.17 -11.65 8.91
C ILE A 306 23.65 -11.80 9.27
N GLY A 307 24.00 -11.81 10.58
CA GLY A 307 25.41 -11.79 11.01
C GLY A 307 26.15 -10.57 10.44
N ASN A 308 27.33 -10.79 9.84
CA ASN A 308 28.17 -9.74 9.22
C ASN A 308 27.90 -9.56 7.71
N GLN A 309 26.78 -10.09 7.18
CA GLN A 309 26.44 -9.90 5.76
C GLN A 309 25.69 -8.57 5.55
N PRO A 310 25.74 -8.00 4.33
CA PRO A 310 24.91 -6.84 3.99
C PRO A 310 23.44 -7.13 4.27
N VAL A 311 22.72 -6.13 4.77
CA VAL A 311 21.27 -6.23 5.03
C VAL A 311 20.55 -6.36 3.70
N PRO A 312 19.77 -7.44 3.48
CA PRO A 312 18.91 -7.54 2.30
C PRO A 312 17.86 -6.43 2.29
N ILE A 313 17.61 -5.88 1.11
CA ILE A 313 16.63 -4.80 0.95
C ILE A 313 15.19 -5.30 0.85
N MET A 314 15.01 -6.56 0.44
CA MET A 314 13.71 -7.21 0.29
C MET A 314 13.79 -8.71 0.59
N TYR A 315 12.60 -9.29 0.79
CA TYR A 315 12.40 -10.70 1.13
C TYR A 315 11.14 -11.24 0.46
N GLY A 316 11.08 -12.56 0.26
CA GLY A 316 9.82 -13.26 0.06
C GLY A 316 8.94 -13.23 1.32
N VAL A 317 7.67 -13.56 1.20
CA VAL A 317 6.70 -13.45 2.32
C VAL A 317 6.97 -14.41 3.49
N GLU A 318 7.77 -15.43 3.31
CA GLU A 318 8.23 -16.36 4.36
C GLU A 318 9.70 -16.14 4.75
N GLY A 319 10.33 -15.07 4.21
CA GLY A 319 11.70 -14.66 4.50
C GLY A 319 12.72 -15.21 3.51
N GLU A 320 12.28 -15.62 2.32
CA GLU A 320 13.17 -16.03 1.22
C GLU A 320 14.06 -14.86 0.81
N ARG A 321 15.33 -15.16 0.52
CA ARG A 321 16.36 -14.18 0.16
C ARG A 321 16.76 -14.21 -1.31
N ASP A 322 16.59 -15.34 -1.99
CA ASP A 322 16.84 -15.45 -3.42
C ASP A 322 15.55 -15.12 -4.17
N LEU A 323 15.49 -13.92 -4.73
CA LEU A 323 14.37 -13.43 -5.50
C LEU A 323 14.79 -13.21 -6.96
N THR A 324 15.67 -14.05 -7.48
CA THR A 324 16.23 -13.93 -8.82
C THR A 324 15.14 -13.66 -9.87
N GLU A 325 15.35 -12.62 -10.66
CA GLU A 325 14.44 -12.17 -11.70
C GLU A 325 14.46 -13.11 -12.91
N HIS A 326 13.30 -13.48 -13.39
CA HIS A 326 13.12 -14.30 -14.58
C HIS A 326 12.15 -13.64 -15.56
N ARG A 327 12.49 -13.65 -16.85
CA ARG A 327 11.63 -13.12 -17.91
C ARG A 327 10.59 -14.15 -18.32
N LEU A 328 9.37 -13.66 -18.56
CA LEU A 328 8.26 -14.43 -19.11
C LEU A 328 8.02 -13.99 -20.57
N ASP A 329 8.93 -14.34 -21.49
CA ASP A 329 8.94 -13.87 -22.87
C ASP A 329 7.71 -14.29 -23.71
N HIS A 330 6.92 -15.24 -23.20
CA HIS A 330 5.68 -15.71 -23.84
C HIS A 330 4.49 -14.75 -23.61
N LEU A 331 4.59 -13.80 -22.66
CA LEU A 331 3.54 -12.83 -22.38
C LEU A 331 3.76 -11.52 -23.13
N ALA A 332 2.68 -10.92 -23.61
CA ALA A 332 2.72 -9.62 -24.26
C ALA A 332 3.04 -8.46 -23.30
N GLY A 333 2.72 -8.62 -22.02
CA GLY A 333 2.71 -7.55 -21.02
C GLY A 333 1.46 -6.69 -21.14
N TYR A 334 1.12 -5.99 -20.07
CA TYR A 334 -0.01 -5.06 -20.05
C TYR A 334 0.19 -3.97 -21.13
N ALA A 335 -0.80 -3.82 -22.03
CA ALA A 335 -0.74 -2.86 -23.13
C ALA A 335 0.59 -2.96 -23.92
N ASP A 336 1.04 -4.20 -24.21
CA ASP A 336 2.30 -4.51 -24.92
C ASP A 336 3.58 -4.02 -24.22
N SER A 337 3.54 -3.75 -22.92
CA SER A 337 4.68 -3.33 -22.11
C SER A 337 5.56 -4.52 -21.73
N ARG A 338 6.75 -4.59 -22.31
CA ARG A 338 7.71 -5.70 -22.14
C ARG A 338 9.02 -5.20 -21.56
N PRO A 339 9.76 -6.06 -20.86
CA PRO A 339 9.51 -7.48 -20.54
C PRO A 339 8.52 -7.67 -19.39
N VAL A 340 7.93 -8.87 -19.30
CA VAL A 340 7.22 -9.34 -18.10
C VAL A 340 8.21 -10.10 -17.23
N PHE A 341 8.25 -9.78 -15.93
CA PHE A 341 9.16 -10.40 -14.96
C PHE A 341 8.42 -11.11 -13.82
N VAL A 342 9.07 -12.13 -13.27
CA VAL A 342 8.82 -12.67 -11.94
C VAL A 342 10.13 -12.74 -11.18
N GLY A 343 10.10 -12.46 -9.86
CA GLY A 343 11.31 -12.14 -9.13
C GLY A 343 11.71 -10.67 -9.33
N ASN A 344 12.74 -10.21 -8.61
CA ASN A 344 13.21 -8.83 -8.70
C ASN A 344 14.70 -8.75 -8.32
N ASP A 345 15.57 -8.53 -9.29
CA ASP A 345 17.04 -8.53 -9.11
C ASP A 345 17.58 -7.38 -8.23
N ALA A 346 16.73 -6.40 -7.86
CA ALA A 346 17.12 -5.38 -6.89
C ALA A 346 17.43 -5.98 -5.50
N TRP A 347 17.02 -7.24 -5.20
CA TRP A 347 17.36 -7.92 -3.95
C TRP A 347 18.86 -8.01 -3.66
N ARG A 348 19.67 -7.92 -4.71
CA ARG A 348 21.16 -7.96 -4.63
C ARG A 348 21.80 -6.59 -4.39
N GLN A 349 21.01 -5.51 -4.48
CA GLN A 349 21.54 -4.16 -4.36
C GLN A 349 21.92 -3.86 -2.91
N ARG A 350 22.92 -2.97 -2.77
CA ARG A 350 23.19 -2.32 -1.50
C ARG A 350 22.38 -1.03 -1.43
N GLN A 351 21.54 -0.91 -0.41
CA GLN A 351 20.78 0.30 -0.09
C GLN A 351 20.91 0.56 1.41
N THR A 352 21.47 1.70 1.78
CA THR A 352 21.78 2.01 3.19
C THR A 352 20.60 2.68 3.91
N ASP A 353 19.55 3.04 3.20
CA ASP A 353 18.28 3.55 3.76
C ASP A 353 17.58 2.54 4.67
N VAL A 354 17.64 1.24 4.34
CA VAL A 354 17.03 0.17 5.14
C VAL A 354 17.46 0.17 6.61
N LEU A 355 18.69 0.66 6.91
CA LEU A 355 19.20 0.74 8.28
C LEU A 355 18.38 1.73 9.12
N GLY A 356 18.05 2.89 8.52
CA GLY A 356 17.20 3.91 9.14
C GLY A 356 15.77 3.47 9.33
N GLU A 357 15.22 2.79 8.34
CA GLU A 357 13.84 2.32 8.37
C GLU A 357 13.59 1.35 9.55
N VAL A 358 14.48 0.39 9.77
CA VAL A 358 14.31 -0.58 10.88
C VAL A 358 14.50 0.08 12.24
N LEU A 359 15.50 0.95 12.39
CA LEU A 359 15.73 1.64 13.67
C LEU A 359 14.64 2.68 13.99
N ASP A 360 14.10 3.36 12.98
CA ASP A 360 12.94 4.26 13.16
C ASP A 360 11.68 3.49 13.54
N ALA A 361 11.42 2.37 12.88
CA ALA A 361 10.35 1.45 13.23
C ALA A 361 10.47 0.96 14.68
N ALA A 362 11.65 0.51 15.09
CA ALA A 362 11.90 0.10 16.47
C ALA A 362 11.67 1.25 17.47
N TRP A 363 12.07 2.47 17.11
CA TRP A 363 11.84 3.66 17.95
C TRP A 363 10.34 3.98 18.08
N LEU A 364 9.57 3.84 17.02
CA LEU A 364 8.10 3.98 17.07
C LEU A 364 7.49 2.97 18.05
N MET A 365 7.99 1.73 18.04
CA MET A 365 7.52 0.61 18.84
C MET A 365 8.13 0.56 20.25
N ARG A 366 9.05 1.48 20.63
CA ARG A 366 9.90 1.42 21.83
C ARG A 366 9.18 1.14 23.14
N HIS A 367 7.92 1.52 23.28
CA HIS A 367 7.13 1.28 24.49
C HIS A 367 6.53 -0.12 24.55
N TYR A 368 6.48 -0.82 23.42
CA TYR A 368 5.99 -2.19 23.28
C TYR A 368 7.14 -3.22 23.24
N LEU A 369 8.37 -2.74 23.06
CA LEU A 369 9.59 -3.55 23.04
C LEU A 369 10.25 -3.61 24.44
N ASP A 370 9.51 -3.50 25.54
CA ASP A 370 10.05 -3.50 26.90
C ASP A 370 9.40 -4.64 27.72
N PRO A 371 10.15 -5.67 28.18
CA PRO A 371 11.58 -5.87 27.90
C PRO A 371 11.85 -6.24 26.43
N MET A 372 12.92 -5.66 25.85
CA MET A 372 13.31 -5.95 24.48
C MET A 372 13.97 -7.33 24.40
N ASP A 373 13.57 -8.11 23.41
CA ASP A 373 14.19 -9.41 23.11
C ASP A 373 15.70 -9.25 22.84
N PRO A 374 16.59 -10.10 23.38
CA PRO A 374 18.02 -10.04 23.12
C PRO A 374 18.41 -10.11 21.63
N GLU A 375 17.65 -10.85 20.80
CA GLU A 375 17.89 -10.89 19.34
C GLU A 375 17.58 -9.55 18.69
N VAL A 376 16.53 -8.85 19.13
CA VAL A 376 16.20 -7.50 18.66
C VAL A 376 17.27 -6.50 19.10
N HIS A 377 17.77 -6.57 20.34
CA HIS A 377 18.91 -5.76 20.81
C HIS A 377 20.11 -5.92 19.88
N GLN A 378 20.50 -7.17 19.63
CA GLN A 378 21.66 -7.47 18.79
C GLN A 378 21.46 -6.96 17.37
N LEU A 379 20.27 -7.12 16.79
CA LEU A 379 19.92 -6.62 15.47
C LEU A 379 20.07 -5.09 15.41
N LEU A 380 19.44 -4.35 16.31
CA LEU A 380 19.47 -2.88 16.29
C LEU A 380 20.89 -2.32 16.47
N ARG A 381 21.72 -2.95 17.30
CA ARG A 381 23.14 -2.61 17.44
C ARG A 381 23.91 -2.86 16.15
N ALA A 382 23.73 -4.04 15.55
CA ALA A 382 24.40 -4.38 14.30
C ALA A 382 24.06 -3.40 13.17
N LEU A 383 22.79 -2.97 13.07
CA LEU A 383 22.36 -1.97 12.08
C LEU A 383 22.95 -0.59 12.36
N ALA A 384 23.05 -0.16 13.63
CA ALA A 384 23.72 1.09 13.99
C ALA A 384 25.22 1.05 13.67
N ASP A 385 25.89 -0.05 13.97
CA ASP A 385 27.32 -0.25 13.66
C ASP A 385 27.55 -0.28 12.15
N GLN A 386 26.65 -0.91 11.39
CA GLN A 386 26.71 -0.89 9.92
C GLN A 386 26.49 0.52 9.36
N ALA A 387 25.59 1.33 9.95
CA ALA A 387 25.41 2.72 9.55
C ALA A 387 26.69 3.54 9.75
N VAL A 388 27.43 3.31 10.85
CA VAL A 388 28.78 3.93 11.05
C VAL A 388 29.76 3.49 9.95
N ALA A 389 29.74 2.20 9.59
CA ALA A 389 30.67 1.64 8.62
C ALA A 389 30.37 2.09 7.18
N ASP A 390 29.10 2.25 6.81
CA ASP A 390 28.69 2.34 5.39
C ASP A 390 28.22 3.73 4.95
N TRP A 391 27.89 4.66 5.85
CA TRP A 391 27.33 5.96 5.45
C TRP A 391 28.17 6.74 4.46
N HIS A 392 29.49 6.53 4.44
CA HIS A 392 30.45 7.21 3.55
C HIS A 392 30.59 6.53 2.18
N LEU A 393 29.95 5.38 1.96
CA LEU A 393 29.96 4.64 0.69
C LEU A 393 28.78 5.08 -0.18
N PRO A 394 28.90 5.03 -1.52
CA PRO A 394 27.75 5.18 -2.42
C PRO A 394 26.86 3.95 -2.34
N ASP A 395 25.61 4.05 -2.81
CA ASP A 395 24.67 2.94 -2.88
C ASP A 395 23.72 3.09 -4.09
N ALA A 396 22.77 2.14 -4.28
CA ALA A 396 21.79 2.19 -5.36
C ALA A 396 20.64 3.16 -5.10
N GLY A 397 20.52 3.68 -3.85
CA GLY A 397 19.44 4.58 -3.45
C GLY A 397 18.07 3.90 -3.36
N MET A 398 17.11 4.60 -2.76
CA MET A 398 15.78 4.06 -2.50
C MET A 398 14.94 3.77 -3.76
N TRP A 399 15.30 4.35 -4.90
CA TRP A 399 14.61 4.12 -6.17
C TRP A 399 15.23 2.98 -7.00
N GLU A 400 16.16 2.21 -6.40
CA GLU A 400 16.71 0.99 -6.98
C GLU A 400 17.42 1.22 -8.31
N ALA A 401 18.22 2.32 -8.38
CA ALA A 401 18.94 2.65 -9.60
C ALA A 401 19.76 1.45 -10.10
N ARG A 402 19.58 1.12 -11.39
CA ARG A 402 20.30 0.00 -12.04
C ARG A 402 21.55 0.48 -12.78
N ASP A 403 21.94 1.75 -12.60
CA ASP A 403 23.17 2.39 -13.08
C ASP A 403 24.23 2.51 -11.97
N ALA A 404 25.13 3.50 -12.08
CA ALA A 404 26.20 3.69 -11.10
C ALA A 404 25.67 4.12 -9.73
N GLU A 405 26.18 3.47 -8.68
CA GLU A 405 25.90 3.86 -7.28
C GLU A 405 26.31 5.32 -7.02
N ARG A 406 25.49 6.03 -6.22
CA ARG A 406 25.72 7.44 -5.88
C ARG A 406 25.59 7.68 -4.37
N HIS A 407 26.03 8.84 -3.90
CA HIS A 407 25.77 9.29 -2.53
C HIS A 407 24.39 9.97 -2.47
N TYR A 408 23.31 9.18 -2.49
CA TYR A 408 21.96 9.70 -2.40
C TYR A 408 21.72 10.38 -1.05
N VAL A 409 21.09 11.56 -1.07
CA VAL A 409 20.78 12.32 0.15
C VAL A 409 19.82 11.54 1.03
N SER A 410 18.80 10.89 0.47
CA SER A 410 17.86 10.03 1.20
C SER A 410 18.57 8.91 1.96
N SER A 411 19.49 8.18 1.31
CA SER A 411 20.28 7.13 1.96
C SER A 411 21.10 7.66 3.15
N LYS A 412 21.71 8.85 2.99
CA LYS A 412 22.50 9.47 4.08
C LYS A 412 21.61 9.98 5.22
N VAL A 413 20.44 10.52 4.90
CA VAL A 413 19.43 10.90 5.90
C VAL A 413 18.95 9.68 6.68
N GLN A 414 18.75 8.53 6.03
CA GLN A 414 18.36 7.29 6.71
C GLN A 414 19.52 6.70 7.55
N CYS A 415 20.78 6.79 7.11
CA CYS A 415 21.92 6.47 7.99
C CYS A 415 21.95 7.36 9.23
N TRP A 416 21.67 8.68 9.08
CA TRP A 416 21.51 9.58 10.22
C TRP A 416 20.36 9.15 11.12
N THR A 417 19.22 8.78 10.54
CA THR A 417 18.05 8.30 11.28
C THR A 417 18.40 7.06 12.10
N ALA A 418 19.09 6.08 11.52
CA ALA A 418 19.57 4.91 12.22
C ALA A 418 20.40 5.29 13.47
N LEU A 419 21.39 6.14 13.28
CA LEU A 419 22.31 6.57 14.35
C LEU A 419 21.60 7.42 15.41
N ASP A 420 20.71 8.34 15.01
CA ASP A 420 19.91 9.15 15.95
C ASP A 420 19.03 8.28 16.83
N ARG A 421 18.35 7.28 16.24
CA ARG A 421 17.51 6.36 16.99
C ARG A 421 18.33 5.46 17.91
N ALA A 422 19.48 4.97 17.45
CA ALA A 422 20.39 4.18 18.27
C ALA A 422 20.92 4.97 19.49
N VAL A 423 21.33 6.23 19.29
CA VAL A 423 21.74 7.13 20.39
C VAL A 423 20.60 7.37 21.38
N ARG A 424 19.36 7.55 20.88
CA ARG A 424 18.19 7.74 21.75
C ARG A 424 17.82 6.49 22.54
N PHE A 425 18.03 5.30 21.99
CA PHE A 425 17.91 4.05 22.73
C PHE A 425 18.98 3.96 23.82
N GLY A 426 20.21 4.41 23.52
CA GLY A 426 21.31 4.47 24.46
C GLY A 426 21.57 3.14 25.18
N PRO A 427 21.70 3.15 26.50
CA PRO A 427 21.98 1.93 27.29
C PRO A 427 20.93 0.83 27.18
N ARG A 428 19.71 1.13 26.68
CA ARG A 428 18.69 0.09 26.43
C ARG A 428 19.11 -0.92 25.37
N LEU A 429 20.13 -0.60 24.56
CA LEU A 429 20.75 -1.51 23.60
C LEU A 429 21.91 -2.33 24.19
N GLY A 430 22.10 -2.29 25.51
CA GLY A 430 23.13 -3.01 26.26
C GLY A 430 24.17 -2.07 26.89
N ASP A 431 24.75 -2.47 28.02
CA ASP A 431 25.72 -1.66 28.78
C ASP A 431 27.02 -1.39 28.03
N ASP A 432 27.35 -2.23 27.05
CA ASP A 432 28.52 -2.16 26.17
C ASP A 432 28.23 -1.44 24.83
N ALA A 433 27.04 -0.83 24.68
CA ALA A 433 26.68 -0.09 23.46
C ALA A 433 27.57 1.14 23.28
N ASP A 434 28.16 1.28 22.08
CA ASP A 434 29.08 2.37 21.75
C ASP A 434 28.32 3.64 21.32
N VAL A 435 27.54 4.19 22.27
CA VAL A 435 26.68 5.36 22.06
C VAL A 435 27.48 6.58 21.61
N ALA A 436 28.70 6.75 22.12
CA ALA A 436 29.57 7.88 21.75
C ALA A 436 29.96 7.80 20.26
N ARG A 437 30.40 6.63 19.79
CA ARG A 437 30.75 6.42 18.38
C ARG A 437 29.57 6.63 17.45
N TRP A 438 28.38 6.18 17.85
CA TRP A 438 27.14 6.42 17.08
C TRP A 438 26.80 7.92 17.03
N ALA A 439 26.97 8.65 18.14
CA ALA A 439 26.72 10.08 18.19
C ALA A 439 27.70 10.87 17.28
N ASP A 440 29.00 10.53 17.34
CA ASP A 440 30.02 11.16 16.49
C ASP A 440 29.72 10.91 14.99
N ALA A 441 29.37 9.69 14.63
CA ALA A 441 29.01 9.34 13.25
C ALA A 441 27.71 10.04 12.82
N ARG A 442 26.68 10.09 13.68
CA ARG A 442 25.43 10.82 13.43
C ARG A 442 25.72 12.29 13.08
N ASP A 443 26.56 12.94 13.87
CA ASP A 443 26.89 14.36 13.68
C ASP A 443 27.73 14.57 12.39
N ALA A 444 28.62 13.63 12.07
CA ALA A 444 29.38 13.65 10.82
C ALA A 444 28.47 13.50 9.58
N VAL A 445 27.52 12.54 9.61
CA VAL A 445 26.51 12.38 8.54
C VAL A 445 25.70 13.66 8.38
N ARG A 446 25.19 14.22 9.51
CA ARG A 446 24.42 15.46 9.48
C ARG A 446 25.20 16.59 8.82
N ALA A 447 26.44 16.79 9.23
CA ALA A 447 27.30 17.83 8.66
C ALA A 447 27.53 17.62 7.15
N ALA A 448 27.71 16.38 6.71
CA ALA A 448 27.89 16.04 5.30
C ALA A 448 26.63 16.36 4.48
N VAL A 449 25.44 15.93 4.94
CA VAL A 449 24.15 16.20 4.26
C VAL A 449 23.89 17.70 4.16
N LEU A 450 24.06 18.45 5.27
CA LEU A 450 23.80 19.91 5.28
C LEU A 450 24.74 20.69 4.36
N ARG A 451 25.94 20.19 4.10
CA ARG A 451 26.94 20.84 3.23
C ARG A 451 26.85 20.36 1.79
N ARG A 452 26.83 19.05 1.54
CA ARG A 452 26.95 18.46 0.20
C ARG A 452 25.59 18.14 -0.45
N GLY A 453 24.55 17.99 0.34
CA GLY A 453 23.18 17.79 -0.15
C GLY A 453 22.51 19.09 -0.60
N TRP A 454 22.96 20.25 -0.08
CA TRP A 454 22.45 21.55 -0.47
C TRP A 454 23.13 22.10 -1.74
N ASN A 455 22.34 22.40 -2.76
CA ASN A 455 22.82 23.05 -3.96
C ASN A 455 22.35 24.52 -4.02
N ALA A 456 23.27 25.46 -3.83
CA ALA A 456 22.94 26.90 -3.77
C ALA A 456 22.43 27.47 -5.12
N ARG A 457 22.78 26.84 -6.25
CA ARG A 457 22.27 27.27 -7.58
C ARG A 457 20.85 26.82 -7.82
N VAL A 458 20.50 25.63 -7.32
CA VAL A 458 19.14 25.08 -7.37
C VAL A 458 18.27 25.74 -6.29
N GLY A 459 18.86 26.12 -5.17
CA GLY A 459 18.16 26.67 -3.99
C GLY A 459 17.47 25.58 -3.18
N ALA A 460 17.93 24.32 -3.25
CA ALA A 460 17.28 23.18 -2.62
C ALA A 460 18.29 22.10 -2.19
N TYR A 461 17.89 21.21 -1.30
CA TYR A 461 18.51 19.89 -1.17
C TYR A 461 18.18 19.07 -2.42
N THR A 462 19.16 18.34 -2.91
CA THR A 462 19.10 17.59 -4.19
C THR A 462 19.20 16.09 -3.97
N GLY A 463 18.96 15.28 -4.98
CA GLY A 463 18.87 13.82 -4.86
C GLY A 463 20.17 13.14 -4.43
N ALA A 464 21.34 13.70 -4.81
CA ALA A 464 22.64 13.16 -4.45
C ALA A 464 23.62 14.28 -4.05
N PHE A 465 24.66 13.92 -3.32
CA PHE A 465 25.72 14.86 -2.94
C PHE A 465 26.34 15.53 -4.16
N ASP A 466 26.52 16.85 -4.05
CA ASP A 466 27.19 17.69 -5.05
C ASP A 466 26.50 17.66 -6.44
N SER A 467 25.24 17.18 -6.53
CA SER A 467 24.44 17.10 -7.76
C SER A 467 23.49 18.31 -7.89
N PRO A 468 23.11 18.72 -9.10
CA PRO A 468 22.02 19.67 -9.33
C PRO A 468 20.64 18.99 -9.45
N ASP A 469 20.57 17.65 -9.51
CA ASP A 469 19.37 16.90 -9.82
C ASP A 469 18.42 16.87 -8.62
N LEU A 470 17.16 17.26 -8.84
CA LEU A 470 16.13 17.18 -7.83
C LEU A 470 15.62 15.74 -7.68
N ASP A 471 15.21 15.40 -6.46
CA ASP A 471 14.60 14.13 -6.13
C ASP A 471 13.58 14.32 -4.98
N ALA A 472 12.38 13.81 -5.15
CA ALA A 472 11.29 13.95 -4.17
C ALA A 472 11.61 13.25 -2.83
N SER A 473 12.56 12.30 -2.79
CA SER A 473 12.97 11.62 -1.56
C SER A 473 13.56 12.55 -0.50
N VAL A 474 14.02 13.77 -0.88
CA VAL A 474 14.44 14.78 0.10
C VAL A 474 13.31 15.26 1.01
N LEU A 475 12.04 15.06 0.60
CA LEU A 475 10.87 15.33 1.44
C LEU A 475 10.78 14.41 2.66
N LEU A 476 11.53 13.31 2.69
CA LEU A 476 11.66 12.47 3.90
C LEU A 476 12.40 13.19 5.03
N MET A 477 13.25 14.20 4.74
CA MET A 477 14.03 14.89 5.76
C MET A 477 13.19 15.42 6.93
N PRO A 478 12.09 16.17 6.73
CA PRO A 478 11.25 16.57 7.84
C PRO A 478 10.38 15.43 8.40
N LEU A 479 9.99 14.46 7.58
CA LEU A 479 9.14 13.34 8.02
C LEU A 479 9.84 12.41 9.02
N VAL A 480 11.17 12.28 8.90
CA VAL A 480 11.99 11.51 9.88
C VAL A 480 12.63 12.40 10.96
N GLY A 481 12.40 13.72 10.91
CA GLY A 481 12.90 14.68 11.90
C GLY A 481 14.38 15.05 11.72
N PHE A 482 14.95 14.90 10.53
CA PHE A 482 16.33 15.33 10.22
C PHE A 482 16.46 16.86 10.24
N LEU A 483 15.53 17.56 9.59
CA LEU A 483 15.36 19.02 9.64
C LEU A 483 13.88 19.34 9.91
N PRO A 484 13.57 20.42 10.67
CA PRO A 484 12.21 20.92 10.73
C PRO A 484 11.70 21.37 9.35
N ALA A 485 10.40 21.16 9.09
CA ALA A 485 9.81 21.57 7.81
C ALA A 485 9.78 23.10 7.60
N ASP A 486 9.85 23.86 8.68
CA ASP A 486 9.94 25.33 8.71
C ASP A 486 11.37 25.87 8.67
N ASP A 487 12.40 25.01 8.67
CA ASP A 487 13.78 25.43 8.40
C ASP A 487 13.86 26.14 7.04
N PRO A 488 14.53 27.31 6.93
CA PRO A 488 14.52 28.10 5.69
C PRO A 488 15.00 27.36 4.45
N ARG A 489 16.01 26.46 4.58
CA ARG A 489 16.47 25.64 3.46
C ARG A 489 15.50 24.52 3.13
N MET A 490 14.86 23.95 4.15
CA MET A 490 13.86 22.90 3.93
C MET A 490 12.60 23.50 3.27
N ARG A 491 12.16 24.69 3.69
CA ARG A 491 11.09 25.45 3.03
C ARG A 491 11.39 25.69 1.56
N ALA A 492 12.57 26.24 1.27
CA ALA A 492 13.00 26.45 -0.11
C ALA A 492 13.03 25.14 -0.92
N THR A 493 13.46 24.03 -0.29
CA THR A 493 13.45 22.72 -0.93
C THR A 493 12.05 22.24 -1.26
N ILE A 494 11.08 22.35 -0.32
CA ILE A 494 9.68 21.99 -0.53
C ILE A 494 9.11 22.79 -1.72
N ASP A 495 9.32 24.10 -1.73
CA ASP A 495 8.81 24.99 -2.79
C ASP A 495 9.43 24.67 -4.16
N VAL A 496 10.73 24.40 -4.23
CA VAL A 496 11.44 24.06 -5.47
C VAL A 496 11.02 22.67 -5.99
N VAL A 497 10.92 21.67 -5.12
CA VAL A 497 10.47 20.32 -5.47
C VAL A 497 9.04 20.37 -6.02
N GLU A 498 8.13 21.06 -5.32
CA GLU A 498 6.76 21.21 -5.82
C GLU A 498 6.70 21.97 -7.14
N ALA A 499 7.42 23.09 -7.28
CA ALA A 499 7.40 23.88 -8.51
C ALA A 499 7.95 23.13 -9.74
N ARG A 500 8.92 22.23 -9.56
CA ARG A 500 9.60 21.56 -10.68
C ARG A 500 9.16 20.14 -10.93
N LEU A 501 8.80 19.39 -9.88
CA LEU A 501 8.44 17.97 -10.01
C LEU A 501 6.92 17.73 -9.98
N SER A 502 6.10 18.72 -9.56
CA SER A 502 4.65 18.55 -9.50
C SER A 502 3.96 19.01 -10.77
N HIS A 503 2.96 18.25 -11.17
CA HIS A 503 1.93 18.70 -12.11
C HIS A 503 0.56 18.36 -11.53
N ASP A 504 -0.27 19.36 -11.33
CA ASP A 504 -1.61 19.22 -10.72
C ASP A 504 -1.60 18.44 -9.40
N GLY A 505 -0.60 18.72 -8.54
CA GLY A 505 -0.41 18.08 -7.23
C GLY A 505 0.23 16.68 -7.25
N LEU A 506 0.40 16.07 -8.43
CA LEU A 506 1.11 14.80 -8.57
C LEU A 506 2.61 15.04 -8.71
N LEU A 507 3.41 14.53 -7.78
CA LEU A 507 4.85 14.64 -7.75
C LEU A 507 5.53 13.48 -8.48
N ARG A 508 6.45 13.78 -9.40
CA ARG A 508 7.42 12.81 -9.94
C ARG A 508 8.52 12.54 -8.91
N ARG A 509 9.18 11.39 -9.02
CA ARG A 509 10.36 11.07 -8.19
C ARG A 509 11.52 12.02 -8.49
N TRP A 510 11.77 12.29 -9.77
CA TRP A 510 12.86 13.17 -10.27
C TRP A 510 12.45 13.84 -11.59
N ASP A 511 13.28 14.75 -12.06
CA ASP A 511 13.06 15.42 -13.35
C ASP A 511 13.23 14.44 -14.51
N GLY A 512 12.20 14.30 -15.35
CA GLY A 512 12.15 13.31 -16.44
C GLY A 512 11.52 11.96 -16.07
N ASP A 513 11.07 11.75 -14.81
CA ASP A 513 10.24 10.59 -14.48
C ASP A 513 8.88 10.70 -15.23
N PRO A 514 8.36 9.62 -15.85
CA PRO A 514 7.23 9.73 -16.77
C PRO A 514 5.91 10.06 -16.11
N ALA A 515 5.72 9.66 -14.85
CA ALA A 515 4.44 9.77 -14.14
C ALA A 515 4.58 10.32 -12.73
N GLY A 516 3.47 10.74 -12.14
CA GLY A 516 3.41 11.16 -10.75
C GLY A 516 3.44 9.94 -9.81
N PHE A 517 4.40 9.90 -8.91
CA PHE A 517 4.55 8.84 -7.92
C PHE A 517 3.68 9.16 -6.70
N VAL A 518 2.67 8.34 -6.43
CA VAL A 518 1.58 8.68 -5.48
C VAL A 518 2.09 9.00 -4.09
N ILE A 519 3.01 8.19 -3.54
CA ILE A 519 3.52 8.43 -2.19
C ILE A 519 4.33 9.72 -2.07
N CYS A 520 5.10 10.11 -3.10
CA CYS A 520 5.85 11.37 -3.11
C CYS A 520 4.90 12.56 -2.95
N SER A 521 3.74 12.49 -3.60
CA SER A 521 2.68 13.51 -3.49
C SER A 521 2.12 13.58 -2.07
N PHE A 522 1.93 12.45 -1.39
CA PHE A 522 1.52 12.41 0.01
C PHE A 522 2.64 12.83 0.98
N TRP A 523 3.93 12.62 0.64
CA TRP A 523 5.02 13.21 1.43
C TRP A 523 4.99 14.73 1.38
N LEU A 524 4.68 15.34 0.23
CA LEU A 524 4.50 16.78 0.13
C LEU A 524 3.38 17.28 1.06
N VAL A 525 2.23 16.58 1.11
CA VAL A 525 1.14 16.88 2.07
C VAL A 525 1.68 16.87 3.50
N GLY A 526 2.43 15.84 3.88
CA GLY A 526 3.05 15.72 5.20
C GLY A 526 4.00 16.87 5.52
N CYS A 527 4.85 17.25 4.57
CA CYS A 527 5.78 18.38 4.72
C CYS A 527 5.05 19.71 4.90
N LEU A 528 4.02 19.97 4.10
CA LEU A 528 3.19 21.20 4.23
C LEU A 528 2.46 21.24 5.58
N ALA A 529 1.91 20.12 6.03
CA ALA A 529 1.26 20.03 7.34
C ALA A 529 2.26 20.32 8.49
N LEU A 530 3.47 19.73 8.43
CA LEU A 530 4.53 19.96 9.41
C LEU A 530 5.08 21.40 9.36
N ALA A 531 5.02 22.05 8.21
CA ALA A 531 5.38 23.47 8.05
C ALA A 531 4.30 24.45 8.53
N GLY A 532 3.15 23.95 9.02
CA GLY A 532 2.02 24.76 9.47
C GLY A 532 1.11 25.25 8.34
N GLU A 533 1.34 24.86 7.08
CA GLU A 533 0.51 25.23 5.93
C GLU A 533 -0.71 24.32 5.78
N VAL A 534 -1.48 24.19 6.87
CA VAL A 534 -2.57 23.21 6.99
C VAL A 534 -3.58 23.31 5.84
N ASP A 535 -4.02 24.54 5.49
CA ASP A 535 -5.05 24.71 4.45
C ASP A 535 -4.54 24.31 3.04
N ARG A 536 -3.24 24.51 2.77
CA ARG A 536 -2.60 24.06 1.51
C ARG A 536 -2.46 22.53 1.48
N ALA A 537 -2.03 21.95 2.60
CA ALA A 537 -1.93 20.50 2.77
C ALA A 537 -3.28 19.81 2.62
N GLU A 538 -4.37 20.38 3.18
CA GLU A 538 -5.74 19.86 3.04
C GLU A 538 -6.21 19.85 1.59
N ARG A 539 -6.08 20.96 0.88
CA ARG A 539 -6.46 21.02 -0.55
C ARG A 539 -5.69 20.02 -1.40
N LEU A 540 -4.38 19.87 -1.16
CA LEU A 540 -3.58 18.90 -1.88
C LEU A 540 -4.01 17.47 -1.54
N PHE A 541 -4.23 17.14 -0.26
CA PHE A 541 -4.71 15.84 0.17
C PHE A 541 -6.05 15.47 -0.49
N GLU A 542 -7.02 16.39 -0.49
CA GLU A 542 -8.35 16.16 -1.08
C GLU A 542 -8.27 15.94 -2.60
N SER A 543 -7.43 16.72 -3.29
CA SER A 543 -7.15 16.51 -4.70
C SER A 543 -6.56 15.12 -4.96
N LEU A 544 -5.57 14.69 -4.17
CA LEU A 544 -4.93 13.38 -4.31
C LEU A 544 -5.88 12.23 -3.95
N ALA A 545 -6.61 12.36 -2.84
CA ALA A 545 -7.59 11.36 -2.40
C ALA A 545 -8.73 11.16 -3.42
N GLY A 546 -9.04 12.17 -4.24
CA GLY A 546 -10.00 12.07 -5.33
C GLY A 546 -9.49 11.32 -6.58
N ARG A 547 -8.20 10.94 -6.63
CA ARG A 547 -7.60 10.22 -7.78
C ARG A 547 -7.61 8.70 -7.63
N VAL A 548 -8.15 8.16 -6.56
CA VAL A 548 -8.45 6.73 -6.43
C VAL A 548 -9.42 6.29 -7.52
N ASN A 549 -9.46 4.99 -7.81
CA ASN A 549 -10.53 4.46 -8.64
C ASN A 549 -11.89 4.50 -7.90
N ASP A 550 -12.98 4.07 -8.57
CA ASP A 550 -14.34 4.01 -8.01
C ASP A 550 -14.48 3.14 -6.75
N LEU A 551 -13.48 2.35 -6.40
CA LEU A 551 -13.41 1.47 -5.23
C LEU A 551 -12.47 1.96 -4.13
N GLY A 552 -11.87 3.15 -4.32
CA GLY A 552 -10.93 3.74 -3.36
C GLY A 552 -9.53 3.12 -3.38
N LEU A 553 -9.07 2.63 -4.54
CA LEU A 553 -7.77 1.96 -4.71
C LEU A 553 -6.78 2.81 -5.51
N PHE A 554 -5.50 2.71 -5.15
CA PHE A 554 -4.38 3.32 -5.86
C PHE A 554 -3.45 2.28 -6.48
N ALA A 555 -2.94 2.57 -7.67
CA ALA A 555 -1.71 2.01 -8.20
C ALA A 555 -0.49 2.76 -7.64
N GLU A 556 0.69 2.44 -8.12
CA GLU A 556 1.95 3.06 -7.75
C GLU A 556 2.05 4.51 -8.24
N GLN A 557 1.64 4.72 -9.48
CA GLN A 557 1.80 5.98 -10.20
C GLN A 557 0.49 6.39 -10.87
N ILE A 558 0.44 7.66 -11.27
CA ILE A 558 -0.65 8.23 -12.06
C ILE A 558 -0.03 9.06 -13.17
N ASP A 559 -0.41 8.79 -14.41
CA ASP A 559 -0.05 9.62 -15.55
C ASP A 559 -0.57 11.05 -15.36
N GLN A 560 0.32 12.02 -15.38
CA GLN A 560 -0.01 13.41 -15.07
C GLN A 560 -0.86 14.09 -16.16
N THR A 561 -0.94 13.50 -17.36
CA THR A 561 -1.69 14.05 -18.50
C THR A 561 -3.07 13.42 -18.64
N THR A 562 -3.14 12.09 -18.51
CA THR A 562 -4.39 11.34 -18.74
C THR A 562 -5.15 11.06 -17.45
N GLY A 563 -4.48 11.09 -16.29
CA GLY A 563 -5.02 10.67 -14.99
C GLY A 563 -5.12 9.15 -14.86
N GLU A 564 -4.57 8.37 -15.80
CA GLU A 564 -4.58 6.91 -15.71
C GLU A 564 -3.62 6.40 -14.65
N GLN A 565 -4.06 5.38 -13.90
CA GLN A 565 -3.23 4.70 -12.92
C GLN A 565 -2.26 3.74 -13.62
N LEU A 566 -0.99 3.76 -13.20
CA LEU A 566 0.12 3.01 -13.77
C LEU A 566 0.90 2.29 -12.66
N GLY A 567 1.72 1.31 -13.05
CA GLY A 567 2.47 0.49 -12.12
C GLY A 567 1.62 -0.58 -11.43
N ASN A 568 2.23 -1.31 -10.50
CA ASN A 568 1.58 -2.44 -9.83
C ASN A 568 0.40 -2.00 -8.95
N PHE A 569 -0.64 -2.88 -8.87
CA PHE A 569 -1.94 -2.52 -8.31
C PHE A 569 -2.57 -3.65 -7.47
N PRO A 570 -3.31 -3.30 -6.37
CA PRO A 570 -3.14 -2.04 -5.65
C PRO A 570 -1.74 -1.97 -5.04
N GLN A 571 -1.25 -0.74 -4.77
CA GLN A 571 0.10 -0.52 -4.27
C GLN A 571 0.04 -0.13 -2.78
N ALA A 572 0.68 -0.92 -1.90
CA ALA A 572 0.69 -0.67 -0.44
C ALA A 572 1.25 0.70 -0.11
N PHE A 573 2.36 1.07 -0.74
CA PHE A 573 3.09 2.30 -0.48
C PHE A 573 2.24 3.56 -0.73
N SER A 574 1.39 3.55 -1.76
CA SER A 574 0.43 4.62 -2.06
C SER A 574 -0.62 4.77 -0.96
N HIS A 575 -1.18 3.67 -0.48
CA HIS A 575 -2.15 3.65 0.62
C HIS A 575 -1.53 4.04 1.96
N ILE A 576 -0.29 3.61 2.23
CA ILE A 576 0.51 4.01 3.39
C ILE A 576 0.76 5.52 3.38
N GLY A 577 1.08 6.09 2.20
CA GLY A 577 1.23 7.52 2.01
C GLY A 577 -0.02 8.30 2.39
N LEU A 578 -1.18 7.86 1.93
CA LEU A 578 -2.48 8.47 2.26
C LEU A 578 -2.73 8.46 3.78
N ILE A 579 -2.56 7.31 4.43
CA ILE A 579 -2.79 7.17 5.89
C ILE A 579 -1.86 8.10 6.67
N ASN A 580 -0.57 8.13 6.31
CA ASN A 580 0.42 8.97 6.98
C ASN A 580 0.13 10.46 6.78
N ALA A 581 -0.25 10.89 5.58
CA ALA A 581 -0.62 12.27 5.29
C ALA A 581 -1.88 12.71 6.08
N ALA A 582 -2.91 11.86 6.13
CA ALA A 582 -4.11 12.09 6.96
C ALA A 582 -3.75 12.24 8.44
N GLY A 583 -2.79 11.45 8.94
CA GLY A 583 -2.26 11.54 10.29
C GLY A 583 -1.57 12.89 10.56
N HIS A 584 -0.68 13.32 9.67
CA HIS A 584 -0.02 14.63 9.79
C HIS A 584 -1.02 15.80 9.78
N LEU A 585 -2.04 15.74 8.91
CA LEU A 585 -3.12 16.72 8.89
C LEU A 585 -3.94 16.72 10.18
N THR A 586 -4.20 15.55 10.76
CA THR A 586 -4.91 15.43 12.04
C THR A 586 -4.11 16.11 13.16
N GLU A 587 -2.81 15.83 13.26
CA GLU A 587 -1.89 16.38 14.24
C GLU A 587 -1.74 17.91 14.07
N ALA A 588 -1.51 18.39 12.84
CA ALA A 588 -1.34 19.81 12.54
C ALA A 588 -2.61 20.62 12.79
N THR A 589 -3.79 20.07 12.45
CA THR A 589 -5.08 20.73 12.73
C THR A 589 -5.35 20.83 14.23
N ALA A 590 -5.01 19.79 15.00
CA ALA A 590 -5.14 19.83 16.46
C ALA A 590 -4.21 20.87 17.09
N ALA A 591 -2.95 20.93 16.65
CA ALA A 591 -1.98 21.91 17.11
C ALA A 591 -2.42 23.36 16.81
N ARG A 592 -2.95 23.62 15.60
CA ARG A 592 -3.50 24.93 15.23
C ARG A 592 -4.68 25.35 16.11
N ARG A 593 -5.64 24.45 16.34
CA ARG A 593 -6.77 24.70 17.24
C ARG A 593 -6.34 25.03 18.67
N GLN A 594 -5.35 24.34 19.18
CA GLN A 594 -4.79 24.60 20.51
C GLN A 594 -4.12 25.98 20.56
N ALA A 595 -3.34 26.35 19.55
CA ALA A 595 -2.70 27.65 19.46
C ALA A 595 -3.71 28.80 19.40
N ASP A 596 -4.81 28.64 18.65
CA ASP A 596 -5.90 29.60 18.56
C ASP A 596 -6.62 29.75 19.91
N ALA A 597 -6.91 28.65 20.60
CA ALA A 597 -7.52 28.65 21.93
C ALA A 597 -6.63 29.36 22.97
N ASP A 598 -5.32 29.10 22.94
CA ASP A 598 -4.34 29.76 23.82
C ASP A 598 -4.21 31.26 23.54
N ALA A 599 -4.31 31.66 22.26
CA ALA A 599 -4.31 33.07 21.85
C ALA A 599 -5.57 33.79 22.35
N ASP A 600 -6.74 33.15 22.21
CA ASP A 600 -8.01 33.72 22.71
C ASP A 600 -8.04 33.78 24.25
N GLY A 601 -7.50 32.76 24.93
CA GLY A 601 -7.33 32.77 26.38
C GLY A 601 -6.47 33.95 26.86
N ARG A 602 -5.35 34.21 26.18
CA ARG A 602 -4.46 35.38 26.46
C ARG A 602 -5.16 36.69 26.20
N ARG A 603 -5.92 36.86 25.11
CA ARG A 603 -6.69 38.07 24.80
C ARG A 603 -7.76 38.37 25.85
N ARG A 604 -8.44 37.33 26.36
CA ARG A 604 -9.44 37.46 27.42
C ARG A 604 -8.78 37.86 28.75
N ALA A 605 -7.63 37.28 29.09
CA ALA A 605 -6.88 37.61 30.31
C ALA A 605 -6.36 39.05 30.29
N THR A 606 -5.82 39.52 29.12
CA THR A 606 -5.35 40.90 28.99
C THR A 606 -6.47 41.92 28.84
N GLY A 607 -7.68 41.53 28.42
CA GLY A 607 -8.87 42.40 28.32
C GLY A 607 -9.59 42.57 29.65
N ALA A 608 -9.42 41.67 30.62
CA ALA A 608 -10.04 41.75 31.95
C ALA A 608 -9.33 42.74 32.89
N ASP A 609 -8.10 43.19 32.55
CA ASP A 609 -7.30 44.11 33.39
C ASP A 609 -7.41 45.62 32.98
N ARG A 610 -8.37 45.97 32.11
CA ARG A 610 -8.68 47.37 31.89
C ARG A 610 -9.70 47.84 32.94
N PRO A 611 -9.30 48.65 33.95
CA PRO A 611 -10.26 49.25 34.87
C PRO A 611 -11.24 50.11 34.09
N ARG A 612 -12.54 49.89 34.29
CA ARG A 612 -13.59 50.76 33.80
C ARG A 612 -13.29 52.16 34.36
N GLN A 613 -12.86 53.09 33.52
CA GLN A 613 -12.86 54.50 33.86
C GLN A 613 -14.33 54.88 34.11
N THR A 614 -14.67 55.06 35.38
CA THR A 614 -15.89 55.73 35.81
C THR A 614 -15.77 57.22 35.43
N VAL A 615 -16.55 57.63 34.48
CA VAL A 615 -16.76 59.07 34.18
C VAL A 615 -17.56 59.66 35.33
N PRO A 616 -17.09 60.72 36.01
CA PRO A 616 -17.86 61.34 37.05
C PRO A 616 -19.02 62.12 36.38
N THR A 617 -20.24 61.69 36.64
CA THR A 617 -21.43 62.49 36.32
C THR A 617 -21.57 63.64 37.32
N GLY A 618 -21.53 64.79 36.81
CA GLY A 618 -22.36 65.78 37.27
C GLY A 618 -22.03 66.86 38.16
N THR A 619 -22.12 68.02 37.88
CA THR A 619 -22.37 69.17 38.76
C THR A 619 -23.77 69.64 38.52
N ALA A 620 -24.59 69.61 39.56
CA ALA A 620 -25.85 70.28 39.67
C ALA A 620 -25.62 71.82 39.60
N ARG A 621 -26.42 72.50 38.82
CA ARG A 621 -26.58 74.00 38.91
C ARG A 621 -27.53 74.30 40.04
N PRO A 622 -27.25 75.31 40.86
CA PRO A 622 -28.25 75.89 41.75
C PRO A 622 -29.17 76.86 40.99
N GLU A 623 -30.47 76.68 41.15
CA GLU A 623 -31.47 77.77 40.94
C GLU A 623 -31.31 78.85 42.00
N GLY A 624 -31.46 80.08 41.59
CA GLY A 624 -31.53 81.19 42.53
C GLY A 624 -31.77 82.56 41.90
N ALA A 625 -33.04 82.94 41.76
CA ALA A 625 -33.68 84.18 41.99
C ALA A 625 -33.24 85.45 41.21
N ARG A 626 -34.15 85.91 40.53
CA ARG A 626 -34.66 87.26 40.05
C ARG A 626 -34.36 87.61 38.62
#